data_e09262dd48f3a685e10fcb598a497db9
#
_entry.id   e09262dd48f3a685e10fcb598a497db9
#
_cell.length_a   1.000
_cell.length_b   1.000
_cell.length_c   1.000
_cell.angle_alpha   90.00
_cell.angle_beta   90.00
_cell.angle_gamma   90.00
#
_symmetry.space_group_name_H-M   'P 1'
#
loop_
_entity.id
_entity.type
_entity.pdbx_description
1 polymer ?
#
loop_
_entity_poly.entity_id
_entity_poly.type
_entity_poly.pdbx_seq_one_letter_code
_entity_poly.pdbx_strand_id
1 'polypeptide(L)'
;MIKSIINAFKIKEVRDKILYTLLMLVIIRFGSVLPIPGVNTTYFAELLGSVADTDAFGWFNAMTGGSFTDLSVFALSITPYITSSIIIQLLTIAIPALERLQKEGDDGRKKIAEYTRYVTVALALIESTAMAVGFGGSGLLYNYNFWSVIVCVVAMTAGSALLMWIGECITEKGVGNGISVVLLFNILASLPDDLTTIYATFLKNKPLAVGIALGAIIIAVIIGLVVFTVLLNEAVRNIPVQYSRKMQGRHMVGGSSSNIPLKVNTASVIPVIFASSILSIPVIIGQLTKVDYSTFIGKVVLCCNSGNWCRPELPWANIGLVVYIVMIILFAYFYTDITFNPLEVANNMKKNGGFIPGIRPGKPTSDYLQHILKYIIFIGAVGLVIVCLVPILCSGLFGIGRLSFMGTSLIIIVGVVLETLSAIESMMLVRNYKGFLND
;
A
#
# COMPACT_ATOMS: atom_id res chain seq x y z
N MET A 1 0.89 -6.16 22.81
CA MET A 1 0.44 -5.03 22.00
C MET A 1 -0.17 -3.89 22.83
N ILE A 2 -1.33 -4.02 23.51
CA ILE A 2 -1.93 -2.90 24.28
C ILE A 2 -1.00 -2.40 25.39
N LYS A 3 -0.33 -3.30 26.13
CA LYS A 3 0.65 -2.90 27.16
C LYS A 3 1.86 -2.17 26.55
N SER A 4 2.31 -2.53 25.35
CA SER A 4 3.41 -1.85 24.63
C SER A 4 3.02 -0.41 24.29
N ILE A 5 1.79 -0.19 23.79
CA ILE A 5 1.28 1.15 23.48
C ILE A 5 1.17 2.02 24.75
N ILE A 6 0.60 1.48 25.83
CA ILE A 6 0.51 2.21 27.12
C ILE A 6 1.89 2.60 27.65
N ASN A 7 2.87 1.70 27.52
CA ASN A 7 4.24 1.98 27.95
C ASN A 7 4.93 3.00 27.03
N ALA A 8 4.63 3.00 25.71
CA ALA A 8 5.13 3.98 24.76
C ALA A 8 4.72 5.41 25.16
N PHE A 9 3.49 5.62 25.62
CA PHE A 9 3.01 6.93 26.09
C PHE A 9 3.71 7.42 27.36
N LYS A 10 4.29 6.52 28.17
CA LYS A 10 5.07 6.90 29.37
C LYS A 10 6.45 7.46 29.01
N ILE A 11 6.98 7.14 27.83
CA ILE A 11 8.28 7.58 27.37
C ILE A 11 8.12 8.89 26.57
N LYS A 12 8.65 10.00 27.11
CA LYS A 12 8.47 11.36 26.55
C LYS A 12 8.81 11.42 25.06
N GLU A 13 9.96 10.89 24.63
CA GLU A 13 10.40 10.94 23.23
C GLU A 13 9.46 10.21 22.28
N VAL A 14 8.97 9.01 22.68
CA VAL A 14 8.04 8.22 21.86
C VAL A 14 6.66 8.87 21.84
N ARG A 15 6.21 9.40 22.98
CA ARG A 15 4.96 10.16 23.08
C ARG A 15 4.98 11.39 22.18
N ASP A 16 6.05 12.18 22.20
CA ASP A 16 6.17 13.40 21.39
C ASP A 16 6.12 13.08 19.89
N LYS A 17 6.74 11.97 19.46
CA LYS A 17 6.66 11.46 18.09
C LYS A 17 5.24 11.00 17.71
N ILE A 18 4.55 10.30 18.60
CA ILE A 18 3.15 9.88 18.38
C ILE A 18 2.24 11.12 18.28
N LEU A 19 2.40 12.09 19.18
CA LEU A 19 1.61 13.32 19.14
C LEU A 19 1.87 14.13 17.86
N TYR A 20 3.13 14.19 17.41
CA TYR A 20 3.47 14.83 16.14
C TYR A 20 2.78 14.14 14.96
N THR A 21 2.80 12.80 14.92
CA THR A 21 2.10 12.03 13.87
C THR A 21 0.60 12.31 13.89
N LEU A 22 -0.05 12.30 15.06
CA LEU A 22 -1.47 12.61 15.20
C LEU A 22 -1.80 14.02 14.74
N LEU A 23 -0.97 15.02 15.10
CA LEU A 23 -1.15 16.39 14.65
C LEU A 23 -1.10 16.51 13.13
N MET A 24 -0.13 15.83 12.49
CA MET A 24 -0.03 15.82 11.03
C MET A 24 -1.24 15.14 10.36
N LEU A 25 -1.79 14.08 10.96
CA LEU A 25 -3.01 13.44 10.48
C LEU A 25 -4.24 14.35 10.57
N VAL A 26 -4.34 15.16 11.61
CA VAL A 26 -5.41 16.19 11.73
C VAL A 26 -5.30 17.22 10.61
N ILE A 27 -4.08 17.70 10.30
CA ILE A 27 -3.83 18.62 9.19
C ILE A 27 -4.26 17.99 7.85
N ILE A 28 -3.92 16.74 7.63
CA ILE A 28 -4.34 15.98 6.42
C ILE A 28 -5.85 15.94 6.33
N ARG A 29 -6.55 15.60 7.41
CA ARG A 29 -8.02 15.55 7.40
C ARG A 29 -8.65 16.90 7.13
N PHE A 30 -8.10 17.96 7.70
CA PHE A 30 -8.54 19.33 7.42
C PHE A 30 -8.43 19.67 5.92
N GLY A 31 -7.28 19.39 5.30
CA GLY A 31 -7.07 19.61 3.86
C GLY A 31 -7.92 18.71 2.95
N SER A 32 -8.28 17.51 3.41
CA SER A 32 -9.14 16.59 2.66
C SER A 32 -10.60 17.02 2.56
N VAL A 33 -11.04 17.94 3.41
CA VAL A 33 -12.41 18.50 3.40
C VAL A 33 -12.47 19.85 2.69
N LEU A 34 -11.33 20.51 2.41
CA LEU A 34 -11.27 21.80 1.74
C LEU A 34 -11.51 21.64 0.22
N PRO A 35 -12.65 22.09 -0.32
CA PRO A 35 -12.92 21.97 -1.75
C PRO A 35 -12.03 22.94 -2.54
N ILE A 36 -11.70 22.58 -3.78
CA ILE A 36 -10.97 23.45 -4.70
C ILE A 36 -11.88 24.60 -5.13
N PRO A 37 -11.41 25.86 -5.14
CA PRO A 37 -12.22 26.99 -5.58
C PRO A 37 -12.68 26.86 -7.02
N GLY A 38 -13.97 27.13 -7.27
CA GLY A 38 -14.55 27.09 -8.63
C GLY A 38 -15.00 25.73 -9.12
N VAL A 39 -14.97 24.70 -8.26
CA VAL A 39 -15.42 23.33 -8.59
C VAL A 39 -16.82 23.08 -8.04
N ASN A 40 -17.65 22.39 -8.84
CA ASN A 40 -18.98 21.94 -8.43
C ASN A 40 -18.92 20.54 -7.84
N THR A 41 -18.77 20.46 -6.51
CA THR A 41 -18.64 19.19 -5.78
C THR A 41 -19.90 18.33 -5.86
N THR A 42 -21.10 18.95 -5.85
CA THR A 42 -22.38 18.22 -5.91
C THR A 42 -22.56 17.51 -7.25
N TYR A 43 -22.28 18.20 -8.35
CA TYR A 43 -22.34 17.62 -9.69
C TYR A 43 -21.35 16.45 -9.86
N PHE A 44 -20.15 16.61 -9.34
CA PHE A 44 -19.13 15.57 -9.42
C PHE A 44 -19.50 14.33 -8.57
N ALA A 45 -20.06 14.54 -7.39
CA ALA A 45 -20.56 13.46 -6.55
C ALA A 45 -21.74 12.71 -7.21
N GLU A 46 -22.65 13.40 -7.91
CA GLU A 46 -23.73 12.80 -8.69
C GLU A 46 -23.20 12.05 -9.92
N LEU A 47 -22.24 12.62 -10.63
CA LEU A 47 -21.60 12.00 -11.79
C LEU A 47 -20.85 10.74 -11.39
N LEU A 48 -20.09 10.79 -10.29
CA LEU A 48 -19.48 9.61 -9.72
C LEU A 48 -20.52 8.63 -9.16
N GLY A 49 -21.63 9.10 -8.61
CA GLY A 49 -22.75 8.26 -8.16
C GLY A 49 -23.36 7.47 -9.31
N SER A 50 -23.51 8.07 -10.47
CA SER A 50 -24.02 7.40 -11.68
C SER A 50 -23.00 6.49 -12.37
N VAL A 51 -21.69 6.79 -12.22
CA VAL A 51 -20.56 5.99 -12.75
C VAL A 51 -19.99 5.06 -11.66
N ALA A 52 -20.50 5.15 -10.44
CA ALA A 52 -20.02 4.43 -9.27
C ALA A 52 -20.24 2.92 -9.31
N ASP A 53 -20.96 2.41 -10.32
CA ASP A 53 -20.96 0.99 -10.65
C ASP A 53 -19.60 0.50 -11.22
N THR A 54 -18.63 1.42 -11.42
CA THR A 54 -17.26 1.09 -11.82
C THR A 54 -16.34 1.16 -10.60
N ASP A 55 -15.93 0.00 -10.07
CA ASP A 55 -15.11 -0.15 -8.86
C ASP A 55 -13.74 0.56 -8.92
N ALA A 56 -13.23 0.93 -10.11
CA ALA A 56 -11.97 1.63 -10.25
C ALA A 56 -11.97 2.99 -9.53
N PHE A 57 -13.06 3.75 -9.63
CA PHE A 57 -13.18 5.01 -8.88
C PHE A 57 -13.47 4.77 -7.40
N GLY A 58 -14.17 3.69 -7.06
CA GLY A 58 -14.39 3.29 -5.67
C GLY A 58 -13.07 3.01 -4.94
N TRP A 59 -12.16 2.26 -5.60
CA TRP A 59 -10.83 2.00 -5.06
C TRP A 59 -10.00 3.28 -4.90
N PHE A 60 -10.00 4.15 -5.92
CA PHE A 60 -9.32 5.43 -5.87
C PHE A 60 -9.87 6.32 -4.76
N ASN A 61 -11.21 6.42 -4.63
CA ASN A 61 -11.87 7.16 -3.57
C ASN A 61 -11.57 6.63 -2.17
N ALA A 62 -11.48 5.31 -2.00
CA ALA A 62 -11.07 4.69 -0.74
C ALA A 62 -9.62 5.06 -0.37
N MET A 63 -8.69 5.05 -1.32
CA MET A 63 -7.30 5.46 -1.09
C MET A 63 -7.14 6.95 -0.78
N THR A 64 -8.04 7.78 -1.29
CA THR A 64 -8.06 9.23 -1.04
C THR A 64 -8.86 9.62 0.21
N GLY A 65 -9.57 8.66 0.85
CA GLY A 65 -10.38 8.91 2.03
C GLY A 65 -11.59 9.80 1.81
N GLY A 66 -12.23 9.71 0.63
CA GLY A 66 -13.35 10.56 0.21
C GLY A 66 -12.95 11.88 -0.43
N SER A 67 -11.67 12.28 -0.34
CA SER A 67 -11.18 13.55 -0.88
C SER A 67 -11.35 13.69 -2.40
N PHE A 68 -11.40 12.56 -3.10
CA PHE A 68 -11.63 12.53 -4.54
C PHE A 68 -13.08 12.89 -4.90
N THR A 69 -14.04 12.33 -4.18
CA THR A 69 -15.48 12.60 -4.40
C THR A 69 -15.82 14.06 -4.10
N ASP A 70 -15.20 14.61 -3.05
CA ASP A 70 -15.40 15.99 -2.62
C ASP A 70 -14.56 17.01 -3.42
N LEU A 71 -13.73 16.53 -4.40
CA LEU A 71 -12.78 17.37 -5.14
C LEU A 71 -12.03 18.35 -4.25
N SER A 72 -11.50 17.83 -3.16
CA SER A 72 -10.70 18.62 -2.24
C SER A 72 -9.31 18.92 -2.80
N VAL A 73 -8.58 19.80 -2.13
CA VAL A 73 -7.18 20.10 -2.46
C VAL A 73 -6.33 18.81 -2.48
N PHE A 74 -6.69 17.82 -1.66
CA PHE A 74 -6.03 16.52 -1.59
C PHE A 74 -6.70 15.43 -2.44
N ALA A 75 -7.44 15.79 -3.48
CA ALA A 75 -8.16 14.85 -4.34
C ALA A 75 -7.26 13.78 -4.98
N LEU A 76 -6.02 14.11 -5.37
CA LEU A 76 -5.04 13.13 -5.89
C LEU A 76 -4.39 12.29 -4.78
N SER A 77 -4.52 12.69 -3.52
CA SER A 77 -3.89 12.02 -2.37
C SER A 77 -2.38 11.82 -2.56
N ILE A 78 -1.86 10.69 -2.09
CA ILE A 78 -0.46 10.25 -2.23
C ILE A 78 -0.26 9.38 -3.49
N THR A 79 -1.30 9.16 -4.29
CA THR A 79 -1.25 8.27 -5.46
C THR A 79 -0.10 8.61 -6.42
N PRO A 80 0.14 9.89 -6.82
CA PRO A 80 1.26 10.24 -7.69
C PRO A 80 2.63 9.87 -7.09
N TYR A 81 2.77 9.98 -5.76
CA TYR A 81 4.01 9.60 -5.09
C TYR A 81 4.23 8.07 -5.10
N ILE A 82 3.18 7.30 -4.85
CA ILE A 82 3.28 5.83 -4.90
C ILE A 82 3.69 5.39 -6.30
N THR A 83 3.00 5.91 -7.32
CA THR A 83 3.30 5.60 -8.73
C THR A 83 4.73 6.01 -9.09
N SER A 84 5.19 7.20 -8.69
CA SER A 84 6.55 7.65 -8.95
C SER A 84 7.61 6.80 -8.24
N SER A 85 7.35 6.42 -6.99
CA SER A 85 8.24 5.52 -6.24
C SER A 85 8.38 4.17 -6.92
N ILE A 86 7.29 3.62 -7.45
CA ILE A 86 7.28 2.39 -8.25
C ILE A 86 8.14 2.56 -9.50
N ILE A 87 7.89 3.63 -10.26
CA ILE A 87 8.62 3.92 -11.51
C ILE A 87 10.11 4.03 -11.22
N ILE A 88 10.51 4.80 -10.21
CA ILE A 88 11.92 4.97 -9.86
C ILE A 88 12.55 3.65 -9.39
N GLN A 89 11.85 2.83 -8.61
CA GLN A 89 12.34 1.50 -8.21
C GLN A 89 12.55 0.58 -9.42
N LEU A 90 11.63 0.58 -10.39
CA LEU A 90 11.79 -0.17 -11.64
C LEU A 90 12.97 0.36 -12.48
N LEU A 91 13.11 1.68 -12.59
CA LEU A 91 14.21 2.32 -13.31
C LEU A 91 15.56 2.06 -12.64
N THR A 92 15.62 1.90 -11.32
CA THR A 92 16.84 1.58 -10.58
C THR A 92 17.42 0.23 -11.00
N ILE A 93 16.57 -0.71 -11.45
CA ILE A 93 17.02 -2.01 -11.98
C ILE A 93 17.42 -1.89 -13.46
N ALA A 94 16.65 -1.10 -14.22
CA ALA A 94 16.86 -0.97 -15.67
C ALA A 94 18.05 -0.08 -16.01
N ILE A 95 18.38 0.92 -15.18
CA ILE A 95 19.40 1.93 -15.44
C ILE A 95 20.62 1.72 -14.52
N PRO A 96 21.79 1.30 -15.05
CA PRO A 96 22.98 1.03 -14.24
C PRO A 96 23.48 2.23 -13.41
N ALA A 97 23.18 3.46 -13.84
CA ALA A 97 23.53 4.66 -13.10
C ALA A 97 22.73 4.79 -11.80
N LEU A 98 21.44 4.47 -11.82
CA LEU A 98 20.58 4.48 -10.63
C LEU A 98 20.91 3.31 -9.70
N GLU A 99 21.25 2.14 -10.26
CA GLU A 99 21.71 0.98 -9.48
C GLU A 99 22.99 1.32 -8.68
N ARG A 100 23.93 2.05 -9.28
CA ARG A 100 25.15 2.52 -8.59
C ARG A 100 24.80 3.46 -7.43
N LEU A 101 23.91 4.44 -7.67
CA LEU A 101 23.43 5.34 -6.61
C LEU A 101 22.79 4.57 -5.44
N GLN A 102 22.00 3.53 -5.72
CA GLN A 102 21.41 2.71 -4.66
C GLN A 102 22.47 1.98 -3.81
N LYS A 103 23.61 1.59 -4.42
CA LYS A 103 24.73 0.93 -3.75
C LYS A 103 25.66 1.90 -3.01
N GLU A 104 25.61 3.21 -3.29
CA GLU A 104 26.39 4.25 -2.61
C GLU A 104 25.99 4.51 -1.15
N GLY A 105 24.92 3.84 -0.65
CA GLY A 105 24.47 3.96 0.74
C GLY A 105 23.52 5.15 0.95
N ASP A 106 23.66 5.86 2.09
CA ASP A 106 22.66 6.87 2.50
C ASP A 106 22.61 8.09 1.57
N ASP A 107 23.73 8.53 1.02
CA ASP A 107 23.78 9.68 0.11
C ASP A 107 23.13 9.36 -1.24
N GLY A 108 23.34 8.15 -1.74
CA GLY A 108 22.67 7.67 -2.95
C GLY A 108 21.17 7.53 -2.77
N ARG A 109 20.72 7.01 -1.62
CA ARG A 109 19.28 6.91 -1.28
C ARG A 109 18.61 8.28 -1.21
N LYS A 110 19.28 9.30 -0.67
CA LYS A 110 18.76 10.68 -0.66
C LYS A 110 18.53 11.21 -2.07
N LYS A 111 19.49 11.01 -2.99
CA LYS A 111 19.34 11.40 -4.41
C LYS A 111 18.19 10.68 -5.11
N ILE A 112 18.03 9.37 -4.86
CA ILE A 112 16.90 8.60 -5.39
C ILE A 112 15.57 9.17 -4.87
N ALA A 113 15.50 9.55 -3.60
CA ALA A 113 14.32 10.19 -3.03
C ALA A 113 14.04 11.56 -3.68
N GLU A 114 15.06 12.36 -3.99
CA GLU A 114 14.89 13.62 -4.73
C GLU A 114 14.32 13.39 -6.14
N TYR A 115 14.82 12.40 -6.88
CA TYR A 115 14.27 12.05 -8.19
C TYR A 115 12.81 11.59 -8.07
N THR A 116 12.48 10.82 -7.04
CA THR A 116 11.10 10.41 -6.77
C THR A 116 10.19 11.63 -6.54
N ARG A 117 10.65 12.65 -5.81
CA ARG A 117 9.89 13.90 -5.60
C ARG A 117 9.63 14.65 -6.92
N TYR A 118 10.65 14.80 -7.78
CA TYR A 118 10.47 15.46 -9.07
C TYR A 118 9.47 14.71 -9.97
N VAL A 119 9.59 13.40 -10.05
CA VAL A 119 8.66 12.56 -10.83
C VAL A 119 7.25 12.62 -10.23
N THR A 120 7.12 12.68 -8.89
CA THR A 120 5.82 12.84 -8.22
C THR A 120 5.10 14.12 -8.64
N VAL A 121 5.81 15.25 -8.62
CA VAL A 121 5.22 16.55 -9.04
C VAL A 121 4.85 16.54 -10.51
N ALA A 122 5.69 15.96 -11.37
CA ALA A 122 5.40 15.82 -12.80
C ALA A 122 4.17 14.94 -13.05
N LEU A 123 4.05 13.78 -12.37
CA LEU A 123 2.88 12.91 -12.47
C LEU A 123 1.63 13.58 -11.91
N ALA A 124 1.71 14.24 -10.76
CA ALA A 124 0.60 14.99 -10.18
C ALA A 124 0.09 16.07 -11.13
N LEU A 125 0.98 16.76 -11.86
CA LEU A 125 0.62 17.75 -12.85
C LEU A 125 -0.09 17.12 -14.07
N ILE A 126 0.38 15.97 -14.53
CA ILE A 126 -0.26 15.23 -15.63
C ILE A 126 -1.67 14.74 -15.21
N GLU A 127 -1.77 14.09 -14.04
CA GLU A 127 -3.03 13.56 -13.51
C GLU A 127 -4.04 14.68 -13.24
N SER A 128 -3.63 15.79 -12.62
CA SER A 128 -4.50 16.94 -12.35
C SER A 128 -4.97 17.61 -13.66
N THR A 129 -4.09 17.72 -14.66
CA THR A 129 -4.46 18.26 -15.96
C THR A 129 -5.46 17.35 -16.67
N ALA A 130 -5.22 16.04 -16.66
CA ALA A 130 -6.13 15.06 -17.23
C ALA A 130 -7.52 15.13 -16.57
N MET A 131 -7.58 15.26 -15.24
CA MET A 131 -8.85 15.44 -14.53
C MET A 131 -9.54 16.77 -14.85
N ALA A 132 -8.83 17.88 -14.77
CA ALA A 132 -9.41 19.21 -14.98
C ALA A 132 -9.93 19.40 -16.42
N VAL A 133 -9.24 18.83 -17.43
CA VAL A 133 -9.64 18.89 -18.82
C VAL A 133 -10.72 17.83 -19.14
N GLY A 134 -10.53 16.59 -18.67
CA GLY A 134 -11.45 15.48 -18.96
C GLY A 134 -12.84 15.67 -18.38
N PHE A 135 -12.95 16.15 -17.16
CA PHE A 135 -14.23 16.37 -16.48
C PHE A 135 -14.68 17.83 -16.49
N GLY A 136 -13.78 18.80 -16.73
CA GLY A 136 -14.06 20.22 -16.69
C GLY A 136 -15.22 20.64 -17.59
N GLY A 137 -15.25 20.15 -18.84
CA GLY A 137 -16.32 20.42 -19.80
C GLY A 137 -17.64 19.70 -19.53
N SER A 138 -17.65 18.70 -18.62
CA SER A 138 -18.84 17.94 -18.25
C SER A 138 -19.60 18.56 -17.04
N GLY A 139 -19.20 19.74 -16.53
CA GLY A 139 -19.86 20.42 -15.41
C GLY A 139 -19.10 20.37 -14.11
N LEU A 140 -17.87 19.85 -14.10
CA LEU A 140 -16.97 19.84 -12.94
C LEU A 140 -16.66 21.28 -12.47
N LEU A 141 -16.44 22.19 -13.43
CA LEU A 141 -16.16 23.60 -13.16
C LEU A 141 -17.41 24.44 -13.39
N TYR A 142 -17.74 25.35 -12.45
CA TYR A 142 -18.84 26.30 -12.62
C TYR A 142 -18.69 27.13 -13.91
N ASN A 143 -17.45 27.56 -14.19
CA ASN A 143 -17.08 28.25 -15.40
C ASN A 143 -15.90 27.55 -16.05
N TYR A 144 -16.09 26.88 -17.18
CA TYR A 144 -15.02 26.24 -17.93
C TYR A 144 -14.20 27.28 -18.71
N ASN A 145 -13.29 27.94 -17.99
CA ASN A 145 -12.34 28.90 -18.52
C ASN A 145 -10.92 28.43 -18.33
N PHE A 146 -10.00 28.89 -19.18
CA PHE A 146 -8.57 28.57 -19.07
C PHE A 146 -8.00 28.85 -17.66
N TRP A 147 -8.38 29.96 -17.04
CA TRP A 147 -7.95 30.31 -15.68
C TRP A 147 -8.50 29.35 -14.62
N SER A 148 -9.75 28.93 -14.74
CA SER A 148 -10.35 27.97 -13.79
C SER A 148 -9.68 26.61 -13.87
N VAL A 149 -9.31 26.16 -15.09
CA VAL A 149 -8.54 24.92 -15.27
C VAL A 149 -7.16 25.04 -14.63
N ILE A 150 -6.44 26.14 -14.84
CA ILE A 150 -5.12 26.36 -14.22
C ILE A 150 -5.23 26.35 -12.68
N VAL A 151 -6.20 27.05 -12.10
CA VAL A 151 -6.40 27.06 -10.65
C VAL A 151 -6.65 25.66 -10.12
N CYS A 152 -7.49 24.86 -10.78
CA CYS A 152 -7.77 23.49 -10.41
C CYS A 152 -6.49 22.62 -10.49
N VAL A 153 -5.75 22.68 -11.59
CA VAL A 153 -4.50 21.92 -11.79
C VAL A 153 -3.46 22.28 -10.74
N VAL A 154 -3.23 23.58 -10.50
CA VAL A 154 -2.25 24.03 -9.52
C VAL A 154 -2.66 23.64 -8.10
N ALA A 155 -3.93 23.77 -7.74
CA ALA A 155 -4.42 23.39 -6.41
C ALA A 155 -4.24 21.89 -6.13
N MET A 156 -4.63 21.02 -7.09
CA MET A 156 -4.48 19.56 -6.94
C MET A 156 -3.00 19.14 -6.88
N THR A 157 -2.16 19.72 -7.75
CA THR A 157 -0.72 19.41 -7.77
C THR A 157 -0.04 19.88 -6.49
N ALA A 158 -0.35 21.09 -6.02
CA ALA A 158 0.17 21.61 -4.76
C ALA A 158 -0.29 20.76 -3.57
N GLY A 159 -1.55 20.31 -3.57
CA GLY A 159 -2.09 19.42 -2.55
C GLY A 159 -1.36 18.08 -2.47
N SER A 160 -1.12 17.43 -3.61
CA SER A 160 -0.35 16.19 -3.67
C SER A 160 1.11 16.37 -3.20
N ALA A 161 1.76 17.46 -3.62
CA ALA A 161 3.12 17.79 -3.18
C ALA A 161 3.17 18.05 -1.66
N LEU A 162 2.18 18.72 -1.11
CA LEU A 162 2.07 18.98 0.33
C LEU A 162 1.84 17.69 1.13
N LEU A 163 1.00 16.78 0.64
CA LEU A 163 0.81 15.47 1.27
C LEU A 163 2.08 14.61 1.25
N MET A 164 2.81 14.62 0.14
CA MET A 164 4.12 13.97 0.05
C MET A 164 5.07 14.53 1.13
N TRP A 165 5.18 15.85 1.24
CA TRP A 165 6.03 16.50 2.23
C TRP A 165 5.60 16.17 3.67
N ILE A 166 4.30 16.17 3.97
CA ILE A 166 3.78 15.76 5.28
C ILE A 166 4.14 14.29 5.58
N GLY A 167 4.00 13.38 4.60
CA GLY A 167 4.39 11.98 4.73
C GLY A 167 5.88 11.81 5.06
N GLU A 168 6.75 12.57 4.42
CA GLU A 168 8.19 12.57 4.71
C GLU A 168 8.47 13.14 6.12
N CYS A 169 7.82 14.23 6.51
CA CYS A 169 7.93 14.79 7.85
C CYS A 169 7.51 13.79 8.94
N ILE A 170 6.45 12.99 8.70
CA ILE A 170 6.04 11.92 9.63
C ILE A 170 7.12 10.83 9.68
N THR A 171 7.74 10.47 8.55
CA THR A 171 8.81 9.46 8.52
C THR A 171 10.04 9.93 9.29
N GLU A 172 10.41 11.20 9.20
CA GLU A 172 11.60 11.75 9.88
C GLU A 172 11.37 12.01 11.37
N LYS A 173 10.25 12.64 11.72
CA LYS A 173 9.97 13.15 13.07
C LYS A 173 8.89 12.40 13.82
N GLY A 174 8.11 11.57 13.15
CA GLY A 174 7.01 10.81 13.71
C GLY A 174 7.35 9.36 13.98
N VAL A 175 6.37 8.47 13.77
CA VAL A 175 6.45 7.03 14.00
C VAL A 175 6.15 6.25 12.71
N GLY A 176 7.02 5.31 12.37
CA GLY A 176 6.84 4.42 11.23
C GLY A 176 7.06 5.11 9.87
N ASN A 177 6.56 4.48 8.81
CA ASN A 177 6.60 5.05 7.47
C ASN A 177 5.43 6.00 7.29
N GLY A 178 5.71 7.32 7.21
CA GLY A 178 4.68 8.36 7.17
C GLY A 178 3.72 8.23 5.98
N ILE A 179 4.20 7.80 4.82
CA ILE A 179 3.39 7.61 3.63
C ILE A 179 2.38 6.48 3.84
N SER A 180 2.84 5.36 4.42
CA SER A 180 1.97 4.24 4.77
C SER A 180 0.93 4.64 5.82
N VAL A 181 1.34 5.44 6.82
CA VAL A 181 0.43 5.95 7.86
C VAL A 181 -0.64 6.88 7.29
N VAL A 182 -0.29 7.74 6.31
CA VAL A 182 -1.28 8.59 5.62
C VAL A 182 -2.26 7.77 4.81
N LEU A 183 -1.78 6.73 4.09
CA LEU A 183 -2.66 5.80 3.39
C LEU A 183 -3.63 5.08 4.34
N LEU A 184 -3.10 4.56 5.44
CA LEU A 184 -3.91 3.93 6.48
C LEU A 184 -5.01 4.87 6.96
N PHE A 185 -4.66 6.12 7.26
CA PHE A 185 -5.61 7.11 7.76
C PHE A 185 -6.70 7.45 6.74
N ASN A 186 -6.34 7.60 5.46
CA ASN A 186 -7.31 7.83 4.39
C ASN A 186 -8.27 6.65 4.24
N ILE A 187 -7.77 5.42 4.26
CA ILE A 187 -8.62 4.23 4.19
C ILE A 187 -9.55 4.13 5.41
N LEU A 188 -9.04 4.43 6.61
CA LEU A 188 -9.89 4.46 7.82
C LEU A 188 -10.97 5.54 7.75
N ALA A 189 -10.70 6.65 7.08
CA ALA A 189 -11.68 7.73 6.92
C ALA A 189 -12.88 7.35 6.04
N SER A 190 -12.72 6.41 5.10
CA SER A 190 -13.81 5.90 4.25
C SER A 190 -14.64 4.78 4.90
N LEU A 191 -14.17 4.21 6.02
CA LEU A 191 -14.85 3.10 6.71
C LEU A 191 -16.31 3.37 7.10
N PRO A 192 -16.69 4.56 7.64
CA PRO A 192 -18.06 4.83 8.00
C PRO A 192 -19.02 4.71 6.80
N ASP A 193 -18.59 5.18 5.62
CA ASP A 193 -19.40 5.12 4.39
C ASP A 193 -19.56 3.68 3.90
N ASP A 194 -18.50 2.88 3.99
CA ASP A 194 -18.56 1.46 3.66
C ASP A 194 -19.51 0.69 4.60
N LEU A 195 -19.47 0.98 5.90
CA LEU A 195 -20.37 0.37 6.88
C LEU A 195 -21.84 0.75 6.62
N THR A 196 -22.11 2.01 6.26
CA THR A 196 -23.48 2.44 5.91
C THR A 196 -23.98 1.75 4.66
N THR A 197 -23.10 1.53 3.67
CA THR A 197 -23.42 0.80 2.43
C THR A 197 -23.73 -0.68 2.71
N ILE A 198 -22.91 -1.33 3.53
CA ILE A 198 -23.18 -2.72 3.97
C ILE A 198 -24.52 -2.82 4.70
N TYR A 199 -24.80 -1.89 5.63
CA TYR A 199 -26.07 -1.85 6.33
C TYR A 199 -27.26 -1.66 5.38
N ALA A 200 -27.17 -0.72 4.44
CA ALA A 200 -28.25 -0.45 3.49
C ALA A 200 -28.52 -1.63 2.55
N THR A 201 -27.45 -2.32 2.11
CA THR A 201 -27.58 -3.42 1.13
C THR A 201 -28.05 -4.72 1.78
N PHE A 202 -27.53 -5.08 2.95
CA PHE A 202 -27.76 -6.40 3.54
C PHE A 202 -28.79 -6.42 4.65
N LEU A 203 -28.94 -5.33 5.41
CA LEU A 203 -29.77 -5.35 6.62
C LEU A 203 -31.12 -4.60 6.48
N LYS A 204 -31.14 -3.46 5.77
CA LYS A 204 -32.24 -2.50 5.78
C LYS A 204 -33.60 -3.11 5.32
N ASN A 205 -33.60 -4.06 4.37
CA ASN A 205 -34.81 -4.61 3.74
C ASN A 205 -35.04 -6.10 4.04
N LYS A 206 -34.42 -6.66 5.10
CA LYS A 206 -34.53 -8.07 5.44
C LYS A 206 -35.28 -8.27 6.76
N PRO A 207 -35.97 -9.42 6.96
CA PRO A 207 -36.53 -9.80 8.26
C PRO A 207 -35.44 -9.77 9.33
N LEU A 208 -35.76 -9.33 10.54
CA LEU A 208 -34.77 -9.10 11.62
C LEU A 208 -33.86 -10.31 11.86
N ALA A 209 -34.42 -11.52 11.88
CA ALA A 209 -33.63 -12.75 12.07
C ALA A 209 -32.62 -13.01 10.95
N VAL A 210 -33.00 -12.77 9.69
CA VAL A 210 -32.13 -12.93 8.53
C VAL A 210 -31.06 -11.83 8.49
N GLY A 211 -31.43 -10.59 8.85
CA GLY A 211 -30.48 -9.46 8.95
C GLY A 211 -29.42 -9.73 10.01
N ILE A 212 -29.77 -10.20 11.20
CA ILE A 212 -28.81 -10.55 12.26
C ILE A 212 -27.88 -11.68 11.81
N ALA A 213 -28.40 -12.73 11.17
CA ALA A 213 -27.59 -13.85 10.69
C ALA A 213 -26.58 -13.40 9.59
N LEU A 214 -27.04 -12.60 8.62
CA LEU A 214 -26.16 -12.05 7.58
C LEU A 214 -25.10 -11.11 8.17
N GLY A 215 -25.48 -10.23 9.10
CA GLY A 215 -24.54 -9.35 9.79
C GLY A 215 -23.46 -10.14 10.54
N ALA A 216 -23.84 -11.20 11.26
CA ALA A 216 -22.90 -12.07 11.95
C ALA A 216 -21.94 -12.79 10.98
N ILE A 217 -22.42 -13.26 9.83
CA ILE A 217 -21.59 -13.89 8.79
C ILE A 217 -20.58 -12.86 8.22
N ILE A 218 -21.03 -11.65 7.89
CA ILE A 218 -20.14 -10.60 7.36
C ILE A 218 -19.03 -10.27 8.37
N ILE A 219 -19.38 -10.07 9.64
CA ILE A 219 -18.41 -9.80 10.71
C ILE A 219 -17.43 -10.97 10.85
N ALA A 220 -17.91 -12.21 10.82
CA ALA A 220 -17.07 -13.40 10.90
C ALA A 220 -16.07 -13.48 9.73
N VAL A 221 -16.50 -13.16 8.51
CA VAL A 221 -15.64 -13.12 7.32
C VAL A 221 -14.59 -12.04 7.47
N ILE A 222 -14.96 -10.83 7.90
CA ILE A 222 -14.01 -9.72 8.11
C ILE A 222 -12.97 -10.10 9.16
N ILE A 223 -13.39 -10.62 10.30
CA ILE A 223 -12.46 -11.06 11.37
C ILE A 223 -11.56 -12.18 10.86
N GLY A 224 -12.10 -13.15 10.13
CA GLY A 224 -11.34 -14.24 9.52
C GLY A 224 -10.25 -13.73 8.57
N LEU A 225 -10.58 -12.76 7.70
CA LEU A 225 -9.61 -12.12 6.79
C LEU A 225 -8.54 -11.34 7.55
N VAL A 226 -8.91 -10.59 8.60
CA VAL A 226 -7.96 -9.87 9.45
C VAL A 226 -6.98 -10.85 10.09
N VAL A 227 -7.48 -11.91 10.75
CA VAL A 227 -6.64 -12.92 11.38
C VAL A 227 -5.71 -13.58 10.38
N PHE A 228 -6.23 -13.96 9.20
CA PHE A 228 -5.42 -14.56 8.15
C PHE A 228 -4.33 -13.61 7.65
N THR A 229 -4.66 -12.34 7.46
CA THR A 229 -3.68 -11.32 7.02
C THR A 229 -2.60 -11.06 8.08
N VAL A 230 -2.96 -11.05 9.38
CA VAL A 230 -1.99 -10.95 10.48
C VAL A 230 -1.05 -12.15 10.48
N LEU A 231 -1.59 -13.36 10.38
CA LEU A 231 -0.80 -14.59 10.32
C LEU A 231 0.16 -14.59 9.12
N LEU A 232 -0.30 -14.11 7.96
CA LEU A 232 0.52 -14.02 6.75
C LEU A 232 1.69 -13.03 6.89
N ASN A 233 1.46 -11.88 7.54
CA ASN A 233 2.48 -10.84 7.71
C ASN A 233 3.47 -11.15 8.85
N GLU A 234 3.03 -11.85 9.89
CA GLU A 234 3.88 -12.24 11.03
C GLU A 234 4.60 -13.58 10.81
N ALA A 235 4.17 -14.38 9.82
CA ALA A 235 4.80 -15.66 9.54
C ALA A 235 6.26 -15.49 9.12
N VAL A 236 7.16 -16.11 9.88
CA VAL A 236 8.62 -16.01 9.67
C VAL A 236 9.22 -17.42 9.64
N ARG A 237 10.05 -17.68 8.64
CA ARG A 237 10.89 -18.87 8.58
C ARG A 237 12.29 -18.55 9.13
N ASN A 238 12.63 -19.13 10.26
CA ASN A 238 13.94 -18.96 10.87
C ASN A 238 14.95 -19.96 10.26
N ILE A 239 16.05 -19.44 9.71
CA ILE A 239 17.17 -20.24 9.21
C ILE A 239 18.28 -20.19 10.26
N PRO A 240 18.68 -21.33 10.86
CA PRO A 240 19.74 -21.37 11.87
C PRO A 240 21.10 -21.06 11.23
N VAL A 241 21.84 -20.17 11.83
CA VAL A 241 23.20 -19.78 11.46
C VAL A 241 24.11 -19.98 12.65
N GLN A 242 25.26 -20.60 12.43
CA GLN A 242 26.30 -20.77 13.43
C GLN A 242 27.50 -19.89 13.06
N TYR A 243 28.02 -19.18 14.07
CA TYR A 243 29.25 -18.42 13.93
C TYR A 243 30.41 -19.20 14.52
N SER A 244 31.53 -19.27 13.79
CA SER A 244 32.73 -19.94 14.25
C SER A 244 33.31 -19.25 15.49
N ARG A 245 33.76 -20.06 16.44
CA ARG A 245 34.46 -19.56 17.65
C ARG A 245 35.81 -19.00 17.21
N LYS A 246 36.16 -17.79 17.64
CA LYS A 246 37.50 -17.20 17.44
C LYS A 246 38.24 -17.22 18.79
N MET A 247 39.48 -17.67 18.78
CA MET A 247 40.37 -17.52 19.95
C MET A 247 40.91 -16.08 19.93
N GLN A 248 40.65 -15.34 21.01
CA GLN A 248 41.22 -14.04 21.27
C GLN A 248 42.07 -14.12 22.55
N GLY A 249 43.35 -14.36 22.36
CA GLY A 249 44.26 -14.69 23.47
C GLY A 249 43.95 -16.05 24.09
N ARG A 250 43.82 -16.09 25.45
CA ARG A 250 43.46 -17.31 26.21
C ARG A 250 41.97 -17.57 26.33
N HIS A 251 41.12 -16.67 25.87
CA HIS A 251 39.67 -16.79 25.97
C HIS A 251 39.05 -17.16 24.64
N MET A 252 38.14 -18.13 24.64
CA MET A 252 37.26 -18.41 23.49
C MET A 252 36.15 -17.37 23.47
N VAL A 253 36.14 -16.52 22.44
CA VAL A 253 35.09 -15.52 22.17
C VAL A 253 34.31 -15.94 20.93
N GLY A 254 32.98 -15.93 21.03
CA GLY A 254 32.09 -16.31 19.91
C GLY A 254 31.52 -17.72 20.07
N GLY A 255 30.81 -18.17 19.04
CA GLY A 255 30.09 -19.44 19.04
C GLY A 255 28.61 -19.27 19.41
N SER A 256 28.05 -18.08 19.15
CA SER A 256 26.60 -17.88 19.25
C SER A 256 25.90 -18.49 18.03
N SER A 257 24.83 -19.21 18.28
CA SER A 257 23.86 -19.57 17.25
C SER A 257 22.89 -18.40 17.08
N SER A 258 22.69 -17.98 15.86
CA SER A 258 21.73 -16.93 15.50
C SER A 258 20.78 -17.49 14.43
N ASN A 259 19.66 -16.83 14.21
CA ASN A 259 18.73 -17.20 13.17
C ASN A 259 18.55 -16.03 12.20
N ILE A 260 18.46 -16.34 10.90
CA ILE A 260 18.04 -15.38 9.89
C ILE A 260 16.52 -15.51 9.74
N PRO A 261 15.73 -14.50 10.17
CA PRO A 261 14.29 -14.52 9.98
C PRO A 261 13.94 -14.13 8.54
N LEU A 262 13.34 -15.04 7.77
CA LEU A 262 12.76 -14.75 6.46
C LEU A 262 11.25 -14.63 6.62
N LYS A 263 10.71 -13.43 6.39
CA LYS A 263 9.26 -13.21 6.40
C LYS A 263 8.60 -13.91 5.21
N VAL A 264 7.46 -14.56 5.41
CA VAL A 264 6.69 -15.21 4.36
C VAL A 264 6.15 -14.17 3.39
N ASN A 265 5.63 -13.07 3.90
CA ASN A 265 5.24 -11.92 3.09
C ASN A 265 6.33 -10.84 3.13
N THR A 266 7.44 -11.06 2.43
CA THR A 266 8.56 -10.12 2.35
C THR A 266 8.18 -8.86 1.58
N ALA A 267 7.35 -9.00 0.55
CA ALA A 267 6.90 -7.90 -0.30
C ALA A 267 5.76 -7.07 0.31
N SER A 268 5.17 -7.52 1.45
CA SER A 268 4.05 -6.85 2.12
C SER A 268 2.88 -6.58 1.17
N VAL A 269 2.40 -5.37 1.13
CA VAL A 269 1.23 -4.93 0.33
C VAL A 269 1.59 -4.47 -1.08
N ILE A 270 2.86 -4.20 -1.32
CA ILE A 270 3.36 -3.54 -2.53
C ILE A 270 2.95 -4.24 -3.84
N PRO A 271 3.05 -5.58 -3.97
CA PRO A 271 2.62 -6.29 -5.19
C PRO A 271 1.16 -6.04 -5.56
N VAL A 272 0.30 -5.95 -4.54
CA VAL A 272 -1.14 -5.76 -4.73
C VAL A 272 -1.44 -4.33 -5.20
N ILE A 273 -0.75 -3.34 -4.61
CA ILE A 273 -0.87 -1.93 -5.03
C ILE A 273 -0.39 -1.77 -6.49
N PHE A 274 0.73 -2.41 -6.86
CA PHE A 274 1.27 -2.35 -8.23
C PHE A 274 0.29 -2.96 -9.24
N ALA A 275 -0.22 -4.16 -8.96
CA ALA A 275 -1.18 -4.82 -9.83
C ALA A 275 -2.45 -3.97 -10.01
N SER A 276 -2.99 -3.42 -8.91
CA SER A 276 -4.17 -2.54 -8.95
C SER A 276 -3.91 -1.26 -9.74
N SER A 277 -2.78 -0.59 -9.51
CA SER A 277 -2.43 0.66 -10.19
C SER A 277 -2.30 0.47 -11.69
N ILE A 278 -1.63 -0.59 -12.14
CA ILE A 278 -1.46 -0.87 -13.58
C ILE A 278 -2.80 -1.18 -14.24
N LEU A 279 -3.68 -1.95 -13.58
CA LEU A 279 -5.00 -2.26 -14.13
C LEU A 279 -5.94 -1.04 -14.11
N SER A 280 -5.73 -0.08 -13.22
CA SER A 280 -6.53 1.15 -13.16
C SER A 280 -6.21 2.11 -14.30
N ILE A 281 -4.98 2.13 -14.84
CA ILE A 281 -4.56 3.04 -15.91
C ILE A 281 -5.46 2.92 -17.16
N PRO A 282 -5.70 1.74 -17.76
CA PRO A 282 -6.59 1.61 -18.91
C PRO A 282 -8.02 2.06 -18.61
N VAL A 283 -8.50 1.83 -17.39
CA VAL A 283 -9.86 2.22 -16.97
C VAL A 283 -9.98 3.74 -16.90
N ILE A 284 -9.01 4.42 -16.30
CA ILE A 284 -8.98 5.90 -16.22
C ILE A 284 -8.89 6.51 -17.63
N ILE A 285 -8.01 6.01 -18.49
CA ILE A 285 -7.87 6.48 -19.86
C ILE A 285 -9.16 6.25 -20.65
N GLY A 286 -9.78 5.08 -20.52
CA GLY A 286 -11.04 4.76 -21.20
C GLY A 286 -12.18 5.68 -20.82
N GLN A 287 -12.25 6.11 -19.57
CA GLN A 287 -13.26 7.04 -19.09
C GLN A 287 -13.00 8.49 -19.55
N LEU A 288 -11.74 8.93 -19.53
CA LEU A 288 -11.36 10.27 -20.02
C LEU A 288 -11.62 10.43 -21.51
N THR A 289 -11.39 9.37 -22.30
CA THR A 289 -11.58 9.37 -23.76
C THR A 289 -12.99 9.00 -24.19
N LYS A 290 -13.91 8.71 -23.25
CA LYS A 290 -15.29 8.26 -23.50
C LYS A 290 -15.34 7.14 -24.55
N VAL A 291 -14.47 6.13 -24.35
CA VAL A 291 -14.38 4.97 -25.28
C VAL A 291 -15.70 4.22 -25.33
N ASP A 292 -16.16 3.92 -26.54
CA ASP A 292 -17.34 3.07 -26.73
C ASP A 292 -17.03 1.63 -26.29
N TYR A 293 -17.79 1.14 -25.31
CA TYR A 293 -17.62 -0.19 -24.72
C TYR A 293 -17.97 -1.35 -25.67
N SER A 294 -18.56 -1.08 -26.83
CA SER A 294 -18.77 -2.07 -27.89
C SER A 294 -17.49 -2.44 -28.62
N THR A 295 -16.50 -1.54 -28.63
CA THR A 295 -15.20 -1.70 -29.31
C THR A 295 -14.28 -2.67 -28.55
N PHE A 296 -13.30 -3.29 -29.26
CA PHE A 296 -12.30 -4.17 -28.64
C PHE A 296 -11.55 -3.48 -27.48
N ILE A 297 -11.17 -2.21 -27.67
CA ILE A 297 -10.50 -1.40 -26.62
C ILE A 297 -11.44 -1.21 -25.43
N GLY A 298 -12.73 -0.93 -25.65
CA GLY A 298 -13.73 -0.83 -24.59
C GLY A 298 -13.91 -2.13 -23.82
N LYS A 299 -13.86 -3.28 -24.49
CA LYS A 299 -13.87 -4.59 -23.81
C LYS A 299 -12.64 -4.81 -22.94
N VAL A 300 -11.44 -4.40 -23.39
CA VAL A 300 -10.22 -4.46 -22.59
C VAL A 300 -10.34 -3.58 -21.33
N VAL A 301 -10.88 -2.39 -21.46
CA VAL A 301 -11.15 -1.48 -20.34
C VAL A 301 -12.11 -2.13 -19.33
N LEU A 302 -13.19 -2.76 -19.81
CA LEU A 302 -14.13 -3.48 -18.96
C LEU A 302 -13.50 -4.69 -18.25
N CYS A 303 -12.58 -5.42 -18.91
CA CYS A 303 -11.81 -6.50 -18.27
C CYS A 303 -10.89 -5.99 -17.15
N CYS A 304 -10.27 -4.81 -17.34
CA CYS A 304 -9.37 -4.25 -16.33
C CYS A 304 -10.10 -3.70 -15.10
N ASN A 305 -11.42 -3.51 -15.19
CA ASN A 305 -12.22 -2.99 -14.10
C ASN A 305 -12.62 -4.12 -13.13
N SER A 306 -12.16 -4.03 -11.88
CA SER A 306 -12.40 -5.02 -10.82
C SER A 306 -13.90 -5.23 -10.52
N GLY A 307 -14.72 -4.22 -10.69
CA GLY A 307 -16.16 -4.30 -10.44
C GLY A 307 -16.96 -5.16 -11.42
N ASN A 308 -16.35 -5.52 -12.53
CA ASN A 308 -16.98 -6.40 -13.52
C ASN A 308 -16.60 -7.89 -13.30
N TRP A 309 -15.66 -8.16 -12.41
CA TRP A 309 -15.21 -9.53 -12.17
C TRP A 309 -16.25 -10.32 -11.37
N CYS A 310 -16.35 -11.60 -11.65
CA CYS A 310 -17.28 -12.51 -11.02
C CYS A 310 -18.78 -12.14 -11.17
N ARG A 311 -19.13 -11.22 -12.08
CA ARG A 311 -20.53 -10.96 -12.43
C ARG A 311 -21.03 -11.99 -13.43
N PRO A 312 -22.19 -12.62 -13.19
CA PRO A 312 -22.75 -13.64 -14.11
C PRO A 312 -23.11 -13.07 -15.48
N GLU A 313 -23.36 -11.76 -15.59
CA GLU A 313 -23.70 -11.06 -16.83
C GLU A 313 -22.52 -10.89 -17.80
N LEU A 314 -21.28 -10.88 -17.29
CA LEU A 314 -20.06 -10.61 -18.07
C LEU A 314 -18.97 -11.67 -17.80
N PRO A 315 -19.17 -12.92 -18.19
CA PRO A 315 -18.23 -14.01 -17.85
C PRO A 315 -16.83 -13.81 -18.46
N TRP A 316 -16.71 -13.11 -19.58
CA TRP A 316 -15.43 -12.79 -20.23
C TRP A 316 -14.60 -11.74 -19.46
N ALA A 317 -15.22 -10.91 -18.61
CA ALA A 317 -14.50 -9.95 -17.76
C ALA A 317 -13.61 -10.64 -16.72
N ASN A 318 -13.87 -11.91 -16.39
CA ASN A 318 -13.04 -12.71 -15.48
C ASN A 318 -11.60 -12.94 -16.00
N ILE A 319 -11.33 -12.68 -17.28
CA ILE A 319 -9.96 -12.66 -17.81
C ILE A 319 -9.12 -11.61 -17.06
N GLY A 320 -9.71 -10.44 -16.74
CA GLY A 320 -9.05 -9.42 -15.94
C GLY A 320 -8.67 -9.89 -14.54
N LEU A 321 -9.53 -10.69 -13.89
CA LEU A 321 -9.21 -11.30 -12.60
C LEU A 321 -8.00 -12.25 -12.69
N VAL A 322 -7.92 -13.07 -13.74
CA VAL A 322 -6.77 -13.96 -13.96
C VAL A 322 -5.49 -13.15 -14.17
N VAL A 323 -5.57 -12.07 -14.98
CA VAL A 323 -4.44 -11.16 -15.20
C VAL A 323 -4.01 -10.52 -13.87
N TYR A 324 -4.94 -10.08 -13.04
CA TYR A 324 -4.67 -9.52 -11.73
C TYR A 324 -3.93 -10.49 -10.81
N ILE A 325 -4.38 -11.74 -10.73
CA ILE A 325 -3.73 -12.80 -9.94
C ILE A 325 -2.29 -13.03 -10.43
N VAL A 326 -2.11 -13.15 -11.75
CA VAL A 326 -0.79 -13.35 -12.35
C VAL A 326 0.13 -12.19 -12.04
N MET A 327 -0.39 -10.94 -12.12
CA MET A 327 0.39 -9.74 -11.80
C MET A 327 0.79 -9.69 -10.33
N ILE A 328 -0.10 -10.03 -9.38
CA ILE A 328 0.26 -10.09 -7.96
C ILE A 328 1.42 -11.05 -7.73
N ILE A 329 1.35 -12.26 -8.31
CA ILE A 329 2.40 -13.27 -8.15
C ILE A 329 3.71 -12.76 -8.78
N LEU A 330 3.66 -12.21 -9.99
CA LEU A 330 4.82 -11.69 -10.70
C LEU A 330 5.49 -10.57 -9.90
N PHE A 331 4.72 -9.59 -9.40
CA PHE A 331 5.26 -8.51 -8.60
C PHE A 331 5.75 -8.95 -7.23
N ALA A 332 5.17 -9.99 -6.62
CA ALA A 332 5.68 -10.55 -5.38
C ALA A 332 7.10 -11.12 -5.56
N TYR A 333 7.33 -11.89 -6.62
CA TYR A 333 8.68 -12.36 -6.96
C TYR A 333 9.62 -11.20 -7.27
N PHE A 334 9.19 -10.32 -8.17
CA PHE A 334 9.98 -9.19 -8.61
C PHE A 334 10.43 -8.29 -7.45
N TYR A 335 9.51 -7.90 -6.58
CA TYR A 335 9.81 -7.03 -5.46
C TYR A 335 10.71 -7.70 -4.42
N THR A 336 10.52 -8.99 -4.18
CA THR A 336 11.36 -9.72 -3.22
C THR A 336 12.78 -9.88 -3.73
N ASP A 337 12.97 -10.12 -5.03
CA ASP A 337 14.32 -10.20 -5.64
C ASP A 337 15.07 -8.87 -5.55
N ILE A 338 14.36 -7.72 -5.57
CA ILE A 338 14.97 -6.40 -5.38
C ILE A 338 15.35 -6.16 -3.91
N THR A 339 14.44 -6.52 -3.00
CA THR A 339 14.57 -6.18 -1.58
C THR A 339 15.57 -7.09 -0.87
N PHE A 340 15.68 -8.33 -1.28
CA PHE A 340 16.53 -9.33 -0.67
C PHE A 340 17.51 -9.93 -1.68
N ASN A 341 18.80 -9.61 -1.50
CA ASN A 341 19.88 -10.16 -2.32
C ASN A 341 20.56 -11.35 -1.61
N PRO A 342 20.26 -12.62 -1.98
CA PRO A 342 20.82 -13.80 -1.34
C PRO A 342 22.35 -13.88 -1.42
N LEU A 343 22.93 -13.36 -2.51
CA LEU A 343 24.38 -13.37 -2.71
C LEU A 343 25.11 -12.45 -1.73
N GLU A 344 24.55 -11.26 -1.51
CA GLU A 344 25.10 -10.28 -0.58
C GLU A 344 25.01 -10.79 0.87
N VAL A 345 23.86 -11.37 1.26
CA VAL A 345 23.66 -11.97 2.58
C VAL A 345 24.65 -13.12 2.79
N ALA A 346 24.82 -14.02 1.83
CA ALA A 346 25.76 -15.14 1.92
C ALA A 346 27.22 -14.66 2.03
N ASN A 347 27.59 -13.60 1.29
CA ASN A 347 28.94 -13.01 1.36
C ASN A 347 29.18 -12.31 2.71
N ASN A 348 28.22 -11.58 3.24
CA ASN A 348 28.30 -10.94 4.54
C ASN A 348 28.40 -11.98 5.67
N MET A 349 27.64 -13.06 5.60
CA MET A 349 27.78 -14.20 6.50
C MET A 349 29.19 -14.79 6.44
N LYS A 350 29.71 -15.06 5.26
CA LYS A 350 31.06 -15.60 5.08
C LYS A 350 32.13 -14.70 5.67
N LYS A 351 32.03 -13.37 5.45
CA LYS A 351 32.97 -12.37 6.02
C LYS A 351 32.96 -12.37 7.55
N ASN A 352 31.78 -12.58 8.15
CA ASN A 352 31.60 -12.60 9.60
C ASN A 352 31.86 -13.99 10.23
N GLY A 353 32.30 -14.98 9.44
CA GLY A 353 32.57 -16.34 9.91
C GLY A 353 31.30 -17.13 10.24
N GLY A 354 30.14 -16.74 9.73
CA GLY A 354 28.86 -17.43 9.85
C GLY A 354 28.69 -18.47 8.76
N PHE A 355 28.05 -19.59 9.10
CA PHE A 355 27.68 -20.64 8.16
C PHE A 355 26.35 -21.28 8.55
N ILE A 356 25.66 -21.84 7.56
CA ILE A 356 24.44 -22.64 7.78
C ILE A 356 24.89 -24.10 8.01
N PRO A 357 24.43 -24.76 9.09
CA PRO A 357 24.81 -26.17 9.33
C PRO A 357 24.50 -27.05 8.13
N GLY A 358 25.50 -27.80 7.68
CA GLY A 358 25.40 -28.69 6.52
C GLY A 358 25.62 -28.06 5.15
N ILE A 359 25.84 -26.73 5.05
CA ILE A 359 26.02 -26.01 3.79
C ILE A 359 27.36 -25.25 3.79
N ARG A 360 28.12 -25.38 2.70
CA ARG A 360 29.42 -24.68 2.55
C ARG A 360 29.18 -23.15 2.42
N PRO A 361 29.97 -22.31 3.13
CA PRO A 361 29.89 -20.86 3.03
C PRO A 361 30.16 -20.35 1.60
N GLY A 362 29.44 -19.34 1.16
CA GLY A 362 29.61 -18.70 -0.15
C GLY A 362 28.48 -19.04 -1.12
N LYS A 363 28.82 -19.35 -2.38
CA LYS A 363 27.82 -19.62 -3.43
C LYS A 363 26.78 -20.68 -3.07
N PRO A 364 27.14 -21.86 -2.48
CA PRO A 364 26.13 -22.85 -2.09
C PRO A 364 25.13 -22.31 -1.04
N THR A 365 25.57 -21.41 -0.16
CA THR A 365 24.68 -20.74 0.81
C THR A 365 23.70 -19.79 0.10
N SER A 366 24.18 -19.04 -0.90
CA SER A 366 23.34 -18.16 -1.73
C SER A 366 22.29 -18.98 -2.49
N ASP A 367 22.69 -20.08 -3.11
CA ASP A 367 21.80 -20.94 -3.90
C ASP A 367 20.71 -21.58 -2.99
N TYR A 368 21.08 -21.98 -1.78
CA TYR A 368 20.16 -22.49 -0.77
C TYR A 368 19.14 -21.44 -0.32
N LEU A 369 19.61 -20.22 -0.01
CA LEU A 369 18.73 -19.11 0.37
C LEU A 369 17.77 -18.76 -0.76
N GLN A 370 18.25 -18.69 -2.00
CA GLN A 370 17.42 -18.41 -3.16
C GLN A 370 16.35 -19.50 -3.39
N HIS A 371 16.71 -20.75 -3.17
CA HIS A 371 15.77 -21.86 -3.28
C HIS A 371 14.65 -21.77 -2.23
N ILE A 372 14.99 -21.51 -0.97
CA ILE A 372 14.00 -21.31 0.10
C ILE A 372 13.11 -20.11 -0.20
N LEU A 373 13.69 -18.99 -0.63
CA LEU A 373 12.95 -17.78 -0.93
C LEU A 373 11.89 -18.01 -2.00
N LYS A 374 12.20 -18.73 -3.07
CA LYS A 374 11.23 -19.05 -4.13
C LYS A 374 9.95 -19.69 -3.58
N TYR A 375 10.08 -20.64 -2.65
CA TYR A 375 8.90 -21.28 -2.04
C TYR A 375 8.17 -20.37 -1.08
N ILE A 376 8.91 -19.61 -0.27
CA ILE A 376 8.33 -18.67 0.70
C ILE A 376 7.54 -17.58 -0.03
N ILE A 377 8.10 -17.00 -1.10
CA ILE A 377 7.45 -15.99 -1.92
C ILE A 377 6.17 -16.53 -2.54
N PHE A 378 6.21 -17.77 -3.06
CA PHE A 378 5.01 -18.39 -3.64
C PHE A 378 3.88 -18.54 -2.62
N ILE A 379 4.21 -19.04 -1.41
CA ILE A 379 3.23 -19.17 -0.32
C ILE A 379 2.67 -17.80 0.08
N GLY A 380 3.55 -16.79 0.22
CA GLY A 380 3.15 -15.41 0.51
C GLY A 380 2.25 -14.81 -0.57
N ALA A 381 2.61 -14.99 -1.85
CA ALA A 381 1.83 -14.50 -2.98
C ALA A 381 0.44 -15.16 -3.06
N VAL A 382 0.37 -16.49 -2.87
CA VAL A 382 -0.92 -17.20 -2.81
C VAL A 382 -1.76 -16.70 -1.64
N GLY A 383 -1.15 -16.46 -0.47
CA GLY A 383 -1.83 -15.86 0.67
C GLY A 383 -2.41 -14.47 0.35
N LEU A 384 -1.64 -13.60 -0.30
CA LEU A 384 -2.11 -12.28 -0.75
C LEU A 384 -3.26 -12.41 -1.76
N VAL A 385 -3.15 -13.33 -2.71
CA VAL A 385 -4.22 -13.59 -3.69
C VAL A 385 -5.51 -14.01 -2.99
N ILE A 386 -5.46 -14.90 -1.99
CA ILE A 386 -6.64 -15.33 -1.24
C ILE A 386 -7.30 -14.13 -0.54
N VAL A 387 -6.52 -13.27 0.13
CA VAL A 387 -7.07 -12.08 0.80
C VAL A 387 -7.72 -11.11 -0.18
N CYS A 388 -7.15 -10.94 -1.38
CA CYS A 388 -7.73 -10.09 -2.41
C CYS A 388 -8.96 -10.71 -3.09
N LEU A 389 -8.96 -12.05 -3.30
CA LEU A 389 -10.03 -12.75 -4.00
C LEU A 389 -11.34 -12.80 -3.21
N VAL A 390 -11.27 -13.04 -1.90
CA VAL A 390 -12.48 -13.20 -1.07
C VAL A 390 -13.43 -12.00 -1.20
N PRO A 391 -12.97 -10.74 -1.07
CA PRO A 391 -13.85 -9.58 -1.24
C PRO A 391 -14.35 -9.40 -2.66
N ILE A 392 -13.52 -9.68 -3.67
CA ILE A 392 -13.91 -9.61 -5.10
C ILE A 392 -15.03 -10.62 -5.38
N LEU A 393 -14.91 -11.84 -4.87
CA LEU A 393 -15.94 -12.86 -4.99
C LEU A 393 -17.23 -12.44 -4.27
N CYS A 394 -17.11 -11.86 -3.07
CA CYS A 394 -18.26 -11.35 -2.33
C CYS A 394 -18.96 -10.21 -3.09
N SER A 395 -18.19 -9.25 -3.64
CA SER A 395 -18.72 -8.15 -4.44
C SER A 395 -19.44 -8.65 -5.71
N GLY A 396 -18.80 -9.56 -6.45
CA GLY A 396 -19.36 -10.11 -7.69
C GLY A 396 -20.62 -10.95 -7.47
N LEU A 397 -20.65 -11.82 -6.46
CA LEU A 397 -21.78 -12.71 -6.17
C LEU A 397 -22.98 -11.98 -5.57
N PHE A 398 -22.75 -10.99 -4.71
CA PHE A 398 -23.80 -10.25 -4.03
C PHE A 398 -24.18 -8.93 -4.73
N GLY A 399 -23.50 -8.56 -5.83
CA GLY A 399 -23.81 -7.37 -6.60
C GLY A 399 -23.53 -6.05 -5.84
N ILE A 400 -22.59 -6.06 -4.90
CA ILE A 400 -22.27 -4.90 -4.09
C ILE A 400 -21.14 -4.15 -4.77
N GLY A 401 -21.49 -3.08 -5.48
CA GLY A 401 -20.53 -2.29 -6.26
C GLY A 401 -19.48 -1.51 -5.46
N ARG A 402 -19.59 -1.45 -4.12
CA ARG A 402 -18.69 -0.68 -3.26
C ARG A 402 -18.47 -1.37 -1.91
N LEU A 403 -17.47 -2.21 -1.86
CA LEU A 403 -16.85 -2.58 -0.58
C LEU A 403 -15.38 -2.19 -0.63
N SER A 404 -15.11 -0.90 -0.52
CA SER A 404 -13.74 -0.34 -0.50
C SER A 404 -12.91 -0.91 0.65
N PHE A 405 -13.56 -1.30 1.74
CA PHE A 405 -12.92 -1.83 2.94
C PHE A 405 -12.43 -3.28 2.80
N MET A 406 -12.95 -4.04 1.83
CA MET A 406 -12.58 -5.44 1.66
C MET A 406 -11.55 -5.58 0.54
N GLY A 407 -10.50 -6.34 0.75
CA GLY A 407 -9.46 -6.65 -0.22
C GLY A 407 -8.14 -5.92 0.04
N THR A 408 -7.74 -5.08 -0.89
CA THR A 408 -6.46 -4.37 -0.81
C THR A 408 -6.35 -3.47 0.43
N SER A 409 -7.43 -2.78 0.77
CA SER A 409 -7.49 -1.87 1.92
C SER A 409 -7.25 -2.58 3.25
N LEU A 410 -7.81 -3.79 3.43
CA LEU A 410 -7.62 -4.56 4.65
C LEU A 410 -6.16 -5.02 4.81
N ILE A 411 -5.50 -5.44 3.71
CA ILE A 411 -4.08 -5.81 3.74
C ILE A 411 -3.24 -4.59 4.12
N ILE A 412 -3.54 -3.41 3.55
CA ILE A 412 -2.85 -2.16 3.85
C ILE A 412 -3.02 -1.80 5.33
N ILE A 413 -4.25 -1.82 5.84
CA ILE A 413 -4.54 -1.50 7.25
C ILE A 413 -3.72 -2.41 8.17
N VAL A 414 -3.82 -3.73 8.01
CA VAL A 414 -3.14 -4.70 8.87
C VAL A 414 -1.62 -4.56 8.73
N GLY A 415 -1.11 -4.46 7.50
CA GLY A 415 0.33 -4.35 7.23
C GLY A 415 0.93 -3.10 7.88
N VAL A 416 0.31 -1.94 7.68
CA VAL A 416 0.81 -0.66 8.21
C VAL A 416 0.69 -0.60 9.74
N VAL A 417 -0.39 -1.13 10.32
CA VAL A 417 -0.55 -1.21 11.79
C VAL A 417 0.55 -2.06 12.40
N LEU A 418 0.84 -3.24 11.84
CA LEU A 418 1.91 -4.11 12.33
C LEU A 418 3.29 -3.47 12.17
N GLU A 419 3.57 -2.83 11.04
CA GLU A 419 4.83 -2.12 10.80
C GLU A 419 5.02 -0.96 11.78
N THR A 420 3.97 -0.17 12.02
CA THR A 420 4.00 0.96 12.96
C THR A 420 4.20 0.48 14.40
N LEU A 421 3.53 -0.61 14.81
CA LEU A 421 3.71 -1.21 16.13
C LEU A 421 5.14 -1.73 16.32
N SER A 422 5.69 -2.42 15.32
CA SER A 422 7.08 -2.90 15.36
C SER A 422 8.08 -1.73 15.44
N ALA A 423 7.81 -0.62 14.75
CA ALA A 423 8.62 0.59 14.85
C ALA A 423 8.59 1.19 16.27
N ILE A 424 7.41 1.26 16.90
CA ILE A 424 7.26 1.73 18.29
C ILE A 424 8.03 0.81 19.25
N GLU A 425 7.89 -0.50 19.11
CA GLU A 425 8.59 -1.49 19.96
C GLU A 425 10.11 -1.39 19.81
N SER A 426 10.62 -1.23 18.59
CA SER A 426 12.03 -0.98 18.33
C SER A 426 12.56 0.26 19.04
N MET A 427 11.80 1.37 18.96
CA MET A 427 12.19 2.64 19.64
C MET A 427 12.24 2.47 21.16
N MET A 428 11.34 1.69 21.74
CA MET A 428 11.33 1.40 23.18
C MET A 428 12.52 0.52 23.60
N LEU A 429 12.87 -0.48 22.81
CA LEU A 429 13.99 -1.40 23.10
C LEU A 429 15.34 -0.68 23.10
N VAL A 430 15.60 0.17 22.10
CA VAL A 430 16.85 0.96 22.00
C VAL A 430 17.08 1.82 23.24
N ARG A 431 16.03 2.31 23.87
CA ARG A 431 16.14 3.17 25.04
C ARG A 431 16.37 2.38 26.34
N ASN A 432 15.76 1.21 26.50
CA ASN A 432 16.04 0.36 27.66
C ASN A 432 17.53 -0.05 27.73
N TYR A 433 18.19 -0.19 26.58
CA TYR A 433 19.63 -0.44 26.51
C TYR A 433 20.48 0.77 26.92
N LYS A 434 20.05 2.02 26.60
CA LYS A 434 20.77 3.23 27.02
C LYS A 434 20.67 3.49 28.52
N GLY A 435 19.60 3.06 29.18
CA GLY A 435 19.46 3.16 30.64
C GLY A 435 20.43 2.25 31.41
N PHE A 436 20.84 1.14 30.82
CA PHE A 436 21.82 0.21 31.43
C PHE A 436 23.28 0.67 31.26
N LEU A 437 23.56 1.65 30.39
CA LEU A 437 24.92 2.15 30.15
C LEU A 437 25.22 3.45 30.89
N ASN A 438 24.22 4.05 31.54
CA ASN A 438 24.34 5.32 32.28
C ASN A 438 24.22 5.14 33.82
N ASP A 439 24.14 3.91 34.31
CA ASP A 439 24.36 3.50 35.69
C ASP A 439 25.71 2.74 35.78
#